data_ca322ce7850080f5fd356e1919b11249
#
_entry.id   ca322ce7850080f5fd356e1919b11249
#
_cell.length_a   1.000
_cell.length_b   1.000
_cell.length_c   1.000
_cell.angle_alpha   90.00
_cell.angle_beta   90.00
_cell.angle_gamma   90.00
#
_symmetry.space_group_name_H-M   'P 1'
#
loop_
_entity.id
_entity.type
_entity.pdbx_description
1 polymer ?
#
loop_
_entity_poly.entity_id
_entity_poly.type
_entity_poly.pdbx_seq_one_letter_code
_entity_poly.pdbx_strand_id
1 'polypeptide(L)'
;MTCAAVSMAIALSLACPAQLLGDELPDLGDAARADLSPQFERKIGERIFNDIRLHEASYIDDPDINDYVNRLGGRLVAASANPSGGFQFFVIRDNTVNAFAMFGGFVGVNTGTLLTAQSESELAGVLAHEISHVTQGHLARQLAREKQSSIATMIAMAVGVLAARSNSQVASAAIASAQAGAIQAQLAFSRDFEREADRFGFQTMAKAGYDPHGMGDFFGRMQQAGRVYENNAPVYMRTHPLTVERISDMESRAQGAPYRQVVDSLDFHLVRAKLRAQEGTPREAASKFAKQLREKKYASEAATRYGLAYALLKAKDVAAAQKEVDALVALKLSSPMIAGLAAETRAAGGDQKAALAIYGDALQRYPQSKALVYGYADALLGAQQYEQCLHFLDSQLQLYSSDFKLYALQAKTFAALGKRLQQHRAQAESYLLLGQLGAAVEQLQFARQSSDGNFFEQSQVDARLRELRKLLAEEMKEKKENGG
;
A
#
# COMPACT_ATOMS: atom_id res chain seq x y z
N MET A 1 72.15 37.87 45.12
CA MET A 1 71.04 38.30 44.33
C MET A 1 70.69 37.23 43.31
N THR A 2 69.83 36.29 43.66
CA THR A 2 69.53 35.10 42.92
C THR A 2 67.99 35.02 42.73
N CYS A 3 67.51 35.22 41.50
CA CYS A 3 66.12 35.03 41.10
C CYS A 3 65.89 33.53 40.94
N ALA A 4 64.90 33.00 41.71
CA ALA A 4 64.36 31.68 41.54
C ALA A 4 63.21 31.72 40.55
N ALA A 5 63.31 30.99 39.45
CA ALA A 5 62.21 30.75 38.50
C ALA A 5 61.37 29.54 38.94
N VAL A 6 60.09 29.78 39.22
CA VAL A 6 59.10 28.74 39.49
C VAL A 6 58.50 28.29 38.17
N SER A 7 58.77 27.06 37.76
CA SER A 7 58.14 26.43 36.61
C SER A 7 56.83 25.79 37.04
N MET A 8 55.71 26.33 36.54
CA MET A 8 54.35 25.78 36.72
C MET A 8 54.03 24.83 35.55
N ALA A 9 54.05 23.52 35.82
CA ALA A 9 53.64 22.51 34.87
C ALA A 9 52.10 22.43 34.81
N ILE A 10 51.55 22.86 33.69
CA ILE A 10 50.11 22.68 33.37
C ILE A 10 49.92 21.27 32.81
N ALA A 11 49.33 20.39 33.61
CA ALA A 11 48.86 19.08 33.13
C ALA A 11 47.61 19.27 32.31
N LEU A 12 47.73 19.17 30.98
CA LEU A 12 46.62 19.17 30.05
C LEU A 12 46.02 17.75 30.05
N SER A 13 44.95 17.53 30.78
CA SER A 13 44.14 16.30 30.72
C SER A 13 43.37 16.29 29.39
N LEU A 14 43.86 15.51 28.42
CA LEU A 14 43.11 15.11 27.23
C LEU A 14 41.92 14.25 27.66
N ALA A 15 40.75 14.87 27.83
CA ALA A 15 39.49 14.18 27.83
C ALA A 15 39.23 13.70 26.41
N CYS A 16 39.46 12.42 26.14
CA CYS A 16 39.02 11.74 24.94
C CYS A 16 37.49 11.69 24.99
N PRO A 17 36.77 12.26 24.04
CA PRO A 17 35.33 12.03 23.98
C PRO A 17 35.13 10.53 23.68
N ALA A 18 34.52 9.80 24.61
CA ALA A 18 33.98 8.49 24.32
C ALA A 18 33.01 8.63 23.14
N GLN A 19 33.45 8.27 21.95
CA GLN A 19 32.55 8.03 20.85
C GLN A 19 31.60 6.92 21.31
N LEU A 20 30.36 7.31 21.55
CA LEU A 20 29.23 6.39 21.54
C LEU A 20 29.29 5.72 20.17
N LEU A 21 29.90 4.54 20.11
CA LEU A 21 29.75 3.60 19.02
C LEU A 21 28.24 3.40 18.90
N GLY A 22 27.63 4.08 17.95
CA GLY A 22 26.27 3.80 17.54
C GLY A 22 26.20 2.30 17.28
N ASP A 23 25.24 1.65 17.89
CA ASP A 23 24.90 0.25 17.70
C ASP A 23 24.33 0.07 16.27
N GLU A 24 25.14 0.41 15.25
CA GLU A 24 24.82 0.10 13.86
C GLU A 24 25.06 -1.40 13.69
N LEU A 25 23.95 -2.12 13.64
CA LEU A 25 23.95 -3.54 13.36
C LEU A 25 24.56 -3.79 11.97
N PRO A 26 25.47 -4.77 11.84
CA PRO A 26 26.03 -5.08 10.53
C PRO A 26 24.95 -5.50 9.55
N ASP A 27 24.93 -4.90 8.35
CA ASP A 27 24.05 -5.28 7.26
C ASP A 27 24.52 -6.63 6.69
N LEU A 28 23.89 -7.71 7.14
CA LEU A 28 24.19 -9.07 6.67
C LEU A 28 23.59 -9.36 5.28
N GLY A 29 22.84 -8.39 4.71
CA GLY A 29 22.19 -8.52 3.40
C GLY A 29 23.12 -8.35 2.20
N ASP A 30 24.26 -7.67 2.35
CA ASP A 30 25.14 -7.31 1.22
C ASP A 30 25.74 -8.52 0.49
N ALA A 31 26.10 -9.59 1.21
CA ALA A 31 26.69 -10.78 0.58
C ALA A 31 25.69 -11.59 -0.26
N ALA A 32 24.39 -11.61 0.13
CA ALA A 32 23.35 -12.33 -0.61
C ALA A 32 22.79 -11.51 -1.79
N ARG A 33 22.94 -10.17 -1.76
CA ARG A 33 22.60 -9.26 -2.86
C ARG A 33 23.57 -9.37 -4.06
N ALA A 34 24.71 -10.04 -3.91
CA ALA A 34 25.60 -10.31 -5.02
C ALA A 34 24.95 -11.21 -6.10
N ASP A 35 24.01 -12.08 -5.71
CA ASP A 35 23.30 -13.00 -6.62
C ASP A 35 21.98 -12.40 -7.19
N LEU A 36 21.38 -11.43 -6.50
CA LEU A 36 20.16 -10.74 -6.91
C LEU A 36 20.32 -9.22 -6.78
N SER A 37 20.48 -8.53 -7.92
CA SER A 37 20.60 -7.08 -7.87
C SER A 37 19.26 -6.44 -7.42
N PRO A 38 19.28 -5.32 -6.67
CA PRO A 38 18.06 -4.61 -6.24
C PRO A 38 17.14 -4.22 -7.39
N GLN A 39 17.73 -3.94 -8.57
CA GLN A 39 16.98 -3.63 -9.79
C GLN A 39 16.22 -4.84 -10.32
N PHE A 40 16.83 -6.02 -10.24
CA PHE A 40 16.19 -7.28 -10.65
C PHE A 40 15.09 -7.68 -9.67
N GLU A 41 15.33 -7.56 -8.36
CA GLU A 41 14.29 -7.74 -7.33
C GLU A 41 13.10 -6.80 -7.57
N ARG A 42 13.38 -5.53 -7.90
CA ARG A 42 12.34 -4.55 -8.22
C ARG A 42 11.51 -4.95 -9.44
N LYS A 43 12.16 -5.37 -10.53
CA LYS A 43 11.51 -5.85 -11.76
C LYS A 43 10.58 -7.05 -11.49
N ILE A 44 11.04 -8.00 -10.65
CA ILE A 44 10.23 -9.15 -10.25
C ILE A 44 9.02 -8.70 -9.43
N GLY A 45 9.24 -7.87 -8.41
CA GLY A 45 8.17 -7.37 -7.55
C GLY A 45 7.12 -6.59 -8.31
N GLU A 46 7.52 -5.72 -9.24
CA GLU A 46 6.61 -4.97 -10.12
C GLU A 46 5.77 -5.91 -10.99
N ARG A 47 6.36 -6.96 -11.53
CA ARG A 47 5.63 -7.94 -12.33
C ARG A 47 4.58 -8.66 -11.51
N ILE A 48 4.93 -9.15 -10.32
CA ILE A 48 4.00 -9.81 -9.40
C ILE A 48 2.89 -8.84 -8.95
N PHE A 49 3.26 -7.62 -8.57
CA PHE A 49 2.30 -6.61 -8.14
C PHE A 49 1.32 -6.23 -9.26
N ASN A 50 1.81 -6.08 -10.49
CA ASN A 50 0.95 -5.82 -11.65
C ASN A 50 -0.01 -6.98 -11.92
N ASP A 51 0.46 -8.22 -11.79
CA ASP A 51 -0.39 -9.40 -11.94
C ASP A 51 -1.50 -9.44 -10.87
N ILE A 52 -1.14 -9.20 -9.58
CA ILE A 52 -2.11 -9.05 -8.50
C ILE A 52 -3.15 -7.98 -8.82
N ARG A 53 -2.68 -6.77 -9.20
CA ARG A 53 -3.55 -5.64 -9.47
C ARG A 53 -4.53 -5.87 -10.61
N LEU A 54 -4.13 -6.65 -11.61
CA LEU A 54 -4.92 -6.90 -12.82
C LEU A 54 -5.85 -8.11 -12.71
N HIS A 55 -5.43 -9.15 -12.00
CA HIS A 55 -6.11 -10.44 -12.05
C HIS A 55 -6.75 -10.84 -10.72
N GLU A 56 -6.29 -10.24 -9.60
CA GLU A 56 -6.85 -10.57 -8.29
C GLU A 56 -8.08 -9.73 -7.98
N ALA A 57 -9.27 -10.36 -7.99
CA ALA A 57 -10.53 -9.70 -7.60
C ALA A 57 -10.52 -9.19 -6.15
N SER A 58 -9.62 -9.70 -5.33
CA SER A 58 -9.43 -9.30 -3.94
C SER A 58 -8.55 -8.06 -3.77
N TYR A 59 -7.86 -7.58 -4.82
CA TYR A 59 -7.10 -6.33 -4.77
C TYR A 59 -8.02 -5.13 -4.50
N ILE A 60 -7.69 -4.32 -3.51
CA ILE A 60 -8.46 -3.12 -3.20
C ILE A 60 -7.87 -1.92 -3.94
N ASP A 61 -8.53 -1.52 -5.02
CA ASP A 61 -8.18 -0.32 -5.78
C ASP A 61 -8.92 0.92 -5.25
N ASP A 62 -8.77 1.19 -3.95
CA ASP A 62 -9.36 2.37 -3.30
C ASP A 62 -8.25 3.36 -2.93
N PRO A 63 -8.25 4.58 -3.50
CA PRO A 63 -7.17 5.54 -3.30
C PRO A 63 -7.04 6.01 -1.85
N ASP A 64 -8.14 6.14 -1.08
CA ASP A 64 -8.05 6.54 0.33
C ASP A 64 -7.35 5.48 1.18
N ILE A 65 -7.70 4.20 0.95
CA ILE A 65 -7.12 3.07 1.68
C ILE A 65 -5.64 2.92 1.30
N ASN A 66 -5.33 2.98 0.00
CA ASN A 66 -3.96 2.86 -0.49
C ASN A 66 -3.09 4.04 -0.05
N ASP A 67 -3.59 5.27 -0.09
CA ASP A 67 -2.88 6.45 0.41
C ASP A 67 -2.57 6.32 1.90
N TYR A 68 -3.52 5.82 2.70
CA TYR A 68 -3.31 5.63 4.13
C TYR A 68 -2.18 4.63 4.42
N VAL A 69 -2.25 3.42 3.84
CA VAL A 69 -1.23 2.39 4.11
C VAL A 69 0.15 2.80 3.57
N ASN A 70 0.20 3.52 2.44
CA ASN A 70 1.46 4.04 1.90
C ASN A 70 2.03 5.19 2.75
N ARG A 71 1.21 6.08 3.34
CA ARG A 71 1.69 7.09 4.28
C ARG A 71 2.20 6.47 5.58
N LEU A 72 1.46 5.52 6.14
CA LEU A 72 1.87 4.79 7.35
C LEU A 72 3.18 4.04 7.11
N GLY A 73 3.23 3.23 6.04
CA GLY A 73 4.42 2.49 5.65
C GLY A 73 5.60 3.41 5.30
N GLY A 74 5.36 4.50 4.57
CA GLY A 74 6.38 5.48 4.21
C GLY A 74 7.05 6.14 5.44
N ARG A 75 6.27 6.45 6.50
CA ARG A 75 6.83 6.94 7.78
C ARG A 75 7.73 5.90 8.45
N LEU A 76 7.34 4.63 8.40
CA LEU A 76 8.15 3.53 8.94
C LEU A 76 9.41 3.31 8.12
N VAL A 77 9.29 3.30 6.78
CA VAL A 77 10.46 3.17 5.88
C VAL A 77 11.46 4.29 6.11
N ALA A 78 11.00 5.54 6.24
CA ALA A 78 11.89 6.68 6.53
C ALA A 78 12.64 6.56 7.85
N ALA A 79 12.10 5.80 8.82
CA ALA A 79 12.72 5.55 10.12
C ALA A 79 13.51 4.22 10.16
N SER A 80 13.47 3.42 9.10
CA SER A 80 14.14 2.12 9.01
C SER A 80 15.65 2.25 8.78
N ALA A 81 16.37 1.14 8.86
CA ALA A 81 17.83 1.09 8.64
C ALA A 81 18.21 1.42 7.19
N ASN A 82 17.32 1.18 6.22
CA ASN A 82 17.55 1.48 4.80
C ASN A 82 16.36 2.23 4.20
N PRO A 83 16.30 3.57 4.33
CA PRO A 83 15.17 4.38 3.88
C PRO A 83 15.12 4.58 2.35
N SER A 84 16.14 4.20 1.60
CA SER A 84 16.26 4.45 0.15
C SER A 84 15.52 3.44 -0.75
N GLY A 85 14.92 2.40 -0.19
CA GLY A 85 14.15 1.40 -0.93
C GLY A 85 12.81 1.97 -1.42
N GLY A 86 12.49 1.78 -2.70
CA GLY A 86 11.19 2.15 -3.27
C GLY A 86 10.10 1.20 -2.77
N PHE A 87 9.48 1.52 -1.64
CA PHE A 87 8.40 0.71 -1.08
C PHE A 87 7.04 1.06 -1.70
N GLN A 88 6.20 0.03 -1.85
CA GLN A 88 4.81 0.14 -2.30
C GLN A 88 3.93 -0.75 -1.43
N PHE A 89 3.00 -0.12 -0.71
CA PHE A 89 2.03 -0.84 0.12
C PHE A 89 0.69 -0.96 -0.61
N PHE A 90 0.04 -2.12 -0.48
CA PHE A 90 -1.26 -2.37 -1.09
C PHE A 90 -2.13 -3.26 -0.19
N VAL A 91 -3.44 -3.24 -0.43
CA VAL A 91 -4.40 -3.94 0.43
C VAL A 91 -5.14 -5.02 -0.35
N ILE A 92 -5.27 -6.18 0.27
CA ILE A 92 -6.02 -7.33 -0.25
C ILE A 92 -7.28 -7.51 0.60
N ARG A 93 -8.42 -7.70 -0.04
CA ARG A 93 -9.71 -8.03 0.60
C ARG A 93 -9.69 -9.49 1.07
N ASP A 94 -9.21 -9.71 2.25
CA ASP A 94 -9.16 -11.01 2.92
C ASP A 94 -9.35 -10.77 4.42
N ASN A 95 -10.33 -11.46 5.00
CA ASN A 95 -10.67 -11.32 6.41
C ASN A 95 -9.66 -12.02 7.35
N THR A 96 -8.73 -12.80 6.80
CA THR A 96 -7.66 -13.40 7.59
C THR A 96 -6.62 -12.34 7.97
N VAL A 97 -6.08 -12.47 9.19
CA VAL A 97 -4.94 -11.65 9.60
C VAL A 97 -3.72 -12.12 8.83
N ASN A 98 -3.20 -11.27 7.96
CA ASN A 98 -1.98 -11.49 7.21
C ASN A 98 -1.39 -10.18 6.69
N ALA A 99 -0.07 -10.12 6.62
CA ALA A 99 0.72 -9.18 5.85
C ALA A 99 1.91 -9.94 5.27
N PHE A 100 2.48 -9.46 4.18
CA PHE A 100 3.59 -10.15 3.54
C PHE A 100 4.45 -9.20 2.72
N ALA A 101 5.76 -9.39 2.81
CA ALA A 101 6.73 -8.71 1.98
C ALA A 101 7.01 -9.50 0.71
N MET A 102 7.19 -8.80 -0.41
CA MET A 102 7.62 -9.35 -1.70
C MET A 102 8.92 -8.71 -2.16
N PHE A 103 9.49 -9.23 -3.25
CA PHE A 103 10.67 -8.66 -3.86
C PHE A 103 10.50 -7.18 -4.20
N GLY A 104 11.58 -6.40 -4.12
CA GLY A 104 11.61 -5.01 -4.56
C GLY A 104 10.79 -4.03 -3.71
N GLY A 105 10.47 -4.39 -2.45
CA GLY A 105 9.81 -3.49 -1.52
C GLY A 105 8.28 -3.42 -1.64
N PHE A 106 7.65 -4.39 -2.28
CA PHE A 106 6.19 -4.49 -2.29
C PHE A 106 5.70 -5.19 -1.03
N VAL A 107 4.72 -4.58 -0.33
CA VAL A 107 4.16 -5.10 0.93
C VAL A 107 2.65 -5.17 0.81
N GLY A 108 2.11 -6.38 0.89
CA GLY A 108 0.66 -6.63 0.89
C GLY A 108 0.12 -6.71 2.32
N VAL A 109 -1.07 -6.16 2.55
CA VAL A 109 -1.76 -6.20 3.84
C VAL A 109 -3.20 -6.64 3.64
N ASN A 110 -3.63 -7.67 4.36
CA ASN A 110 -5.01 -8.10 4.33
C ASN A 110 -5.93 -7.15 5.11
N THR A 111 -7.18 -6.98 4.65
CA THR A 111 -8.19 -6.22 5.40
C THR A 111 -8.38 -6.74 6.81
N GLY A 112 -8.26 -8.06 7.03
CA GLY A 112 -8.32 -8.66 8.36
C GLY A 112 -7.29 -8.10 9.32
N THR A 113 -6.08 -7.79 8.86
CA THR A 113 -5.03 -7.15 9.67
C THR A 113 -5.40 -5.73 10.08
N LEU A 114 -5.84 -4.90 9.10
CA LEU A 114 -6.29 -3.52 9.38
C LEU A 114 -7.47 -3.48 10.35
N LEU A 115 -8.40 -4.43 10.24
CA LEU A 115 -9.62 -4.46 11.07
C LEU A 115 -9.38 -5.07 12.46
N THR A 116 -8.40 -5.97 12.60
CA THR A 116 -8.06 -6.64 13.88
C THR A 116 -7.15 -5.78 14.74
N ALA A 117 -6.30 -4.95 14.15
CA ALA A 117 -5.47 -4.01 14.91
C ALA A 117 -6.35 -3.11 15.79
N GLN A 118 -6.04 -3.00 17.08
CA GLN A 118 -6.80 -2.20 18.04
C GLN A 118 -6.29 -0.76 18.09
N SER A 119 -5.01 -0.54 17.74
CA SER A 119 -4.41 0.78 17.61
C SER A 119 -3.62 0.90 16.30
N GLU A 120 -3.31 2.13 15.93
CA GLU A 120 -2.45 2.38 14.75
C GLU A 120 -1.01 1.90 15.02
N SER A 121 -0.57 1.92 16.29
CA SER A 121 0.74 1.38 16.68
C SER A 121 0.83 -0.14 16.49
N GLU A 122 -0.25 -0.88 16.69
CA GLU A 122 -0.29 -2.32 16.39
C GLU A 122 -0.14 -2.60 14.90
N LEU A 123 -0.87 -1.85 14.07
CA LEU A 123 -0.74 -1.96 12.61
C LEU A 123 0.67 -1.55 12.14
N ALA A 124 1.21 -0.48 12.73
CA ALA A 124 2.58 -0.05 12.47
C ALA A 124 3.61 -1.14 12.84
N GLY A 125 3.35 -1.91 13.91
CA GLY A 125 4.18 -3.05 14.30
C GLY A 125 4.26 -4.13 13.25
N VAL A 126 3.11 -4.53 12.71
CA VAL A 126 3.06 -5.51 11.62
C VAL A 126 3.79 -5.00 10.38
N LEU A 127 3.53 -3.75 9.97
CA LEU A 127 4.20 -3.18 8.80
C LEU A 127 5.72 -3.00 9.01
N ALA A 128 6.15 -2.61 10.21
CA ALA A 128 7.57 -2.49 10.54
C ALA A 128 8.30 -3.83 10.48
N HIS A 129 7.64 -4.92 10.87
CA HIS A 129 8.13 -6.28 10.73
C HIS A 129 8.32 -6.65 9.26
N GLU A 130 7.32 -6.41 8.39
CA GLU A 130 7.40 -6.67 6.95
C GLU A 130 8.47 -5.81 6.26
N ILE A 131 8.57 -4.53 6.62
CA ILE A 131 9.62 -3.63 6.14
C ILE A 131 11.01 -4.20 6.50
N SER A 132 11.15 -4.79 7.69
CA SER A 132 12.41 -5.38 8.14
C SER A 132 12.80 -6.59 7.31
N HIS A 133 11.85 -7.43 6.89
CA HIS A 133 12.13 -8.52 5.95
C HIS A 133 12.73 -8.02 4.63
N VAL A 134 12.22 -6.91 4.11
CA VAL A 134 12.75 -6.29 2.88
C VAL A 134 14.11 -5.65 3.12
N THR A 135 14.25 -4.81 4.16
CA THR A 135 15.49 -4.06 4.41
C THR A 135 16.67 -4.95 4.77
N GLN A 136 16.42 -6.08 5.42
CA GLN A 136 17.41 -7.10 5.74
C GLN A 136 17.63 -8.11 4.60
N GLY A 137 16.92 -8.01 3.48
CA GLY A 137 17.07 -8.87 2.32
C GLY A 137 16.76 -10.34 2.60
N HIS A 138 15.79 -10.64 3.48
CA HIS A 138 15.49 -12.01 3.92
C HIS A 138 15.11 -12.93 2.78
N LEU A 139 14.33 -12.43 1.80
CA LEU A 139 13.97 -13.21 0.60
C LEU A 139 15.19 -13.56 -0.25
N ALA A 140 16.09 -12.59 -0.50
CA ALA A 140 17.33 -12.85 -1.24
C ALA A 140 18.25 -13.82 -0.49
N ARG A 141 18.39 -13.65 0.83
CA ARG A 141 19.20 -14.55 1.69
C ARG A 141 18.62 -15.96 1.77
N GLN A 142 17.30 -16.10 1.74
CA GLN A 142 16.64 -17.42 1.69
C GLN A 142 16.92 -18.11 0.35
N LEU A 143 16.76 -17.41 -0.77
CA LEU A 143 17.09 -17.93 -2.09
C LEU A 143 18.54 -18.38 -2.24
N ALA A 144 19.49 -17.59 -1.74
CA ALA A 144 20.90 -17.94 -1.76
C ALA A 144 21.22 -19.22 -0.97
N ARG A 145 20.42 -19.54 0.06
CA ARG A 145 20.57 -20.78 0.86
C ARG A 145 19.98 -22.01 0.17
N GLU A 146 18.89 -21.83 -0.55
CA GLU A 146 18.20 -22.91 -1.29
C GLU A 146 18.83 -23.07 -2.66
N LYS A 147 20.02 -23.69 -2.73
CA LYS A 147 20.68 -24.01 -3.99
C LYS A 147 19.67 -24.59 -5.01
N GLN A 148 19.24 -23.77 -5.98
CA GLN A 148 18.59 -24.22 -7.23
C GLN A 148 17.06 -24.43 -7.31
N SER A 149 16.21 -23.69 -6.69
CA SER A 149 14.92 -23.53 -7.37
C SER A 149 14.98 -22.30 -8.29
N SER A 150 14.65 -22.44 -9.57
CA SER A 150 14.73 -21.33 -10.50
C SER A 150 13.83 -20.18 -10.00
N ILE A 151 14.31 -18.95 -10.08
CA ILE A 151 13.56 -17.73 -9.76
C ILE A 151 12.18 -17.74 -10.46
N ALA A 152 12.09 -18.29 -11.68
CA ALA A 152 10.85 -18.51 -12.41
C ALA A 152 9.85 -19.40 -11.65
N THR A 153 10.31 -20.45 -10.96
CA THR A 153 9.45 -21.33 -10.15
C THR A 153 8.90 -20.59 -8.94
N MET A 154 9.70 -19.73 -8.30
CA MET A 154 9.24 -18.93 -7.16
C MET A 154 8.26 -17.82 -7.56
N ILE A 155 8.47 -17.18 -8.71
CA ILE A 155 7.48 -16.22 -9.26
C ILE A 155 6.17 -16.93 -9.56
N ALA A 156 6.22 -18.07 -10.24
CA ALA A 156 5.04 -18.88 -10.54
C ALA A 156 4.33 -19.37 -9.26
N MET A 157 5.10 -19.70 -8.22
CA MET A 157 4.56 -20.07 -6.92
C MET A 157 3.89 -18.91 -6.19
N ALA A 158 4.53 -17.74 -6.12
CA ALA A 158 3.96 -16.55 -5.48
C ALA A 158 2.65 -16.12 -6.14
N VAL A 159 2.60 -16.11 -7.47
CA VAL A 159 1.40 -15.84 -8.27
C VAL A 159 0.35 -16.95 -8.07
N GLY A 160 0.76 -18.22 -8.06
CA GLY A 160 -0.13 -19.35 -7.87
C GLY A 160 -0.83 -19.41 -6.50
N VAL A 161 -0.14 -19.00 -5.42
CA VAL A 161 -0.74 -18.90 -4.06
C VAL A 161 -1.82 -17.84 -4.01
N LEU A 162 -1.59 -16.72 -4.67
CA LEU A 162 -2.56 -15.63 -4.74
C LEU A 162 -3.76 -16.02 -5.62
N ALA A 163 -3.51 -16.64 -6.77
CA ALA A 163 -4.55 -17.10 -7.70
C ALA A 163 -5.41 -18.26 -7.15
N ALA A 164 -4.83 -19.16 -6.35
CA ALA A 164 -5.59 -20.27 -5.72
C ALA A 164 -6.65 -19.79 -4.71
N ARG A 165 -6.58 -18.54 -4.27
CA ARG A 165 -7.56 -17.92 -3.36
C ARG A 165 -8.78 -17.34 -4.09
N SER A 166 -8.66 -17.01 -5.38
CA SER A 166 -9.71 -16.33 -6.14
C SER A 166 -10.71 -17.27 -6.83
N ASN A 167 -10.46 -18.57 -6.90
CA ASN A 167 -11.25 -19.50 -7.71
C ASN A 167 -11.85 -20.65 -6.89
N SER A 168 -13.05 -20.43 -6.31
CA SER A 168 -13.76 -21.39 -5.47
C SER A 168 -14.49 -22.54 -6.23
N GLN A 169 -14.31 -22.68 -7.54
CA GLN A 169 -15.05 -23.65 -8.37
C GLN A 169 -14.24 -24.83 -8.89
N VAL A 170 -13.01 -25.05 -8.46
CA VAL A 170 -12.24 -26.17 -8.99
C VAL A 170 -12.20 -27.32 -7.98
N ALA A 171 -12.83 -28.43 -8.32
CA ALA A 171 -12.78 -29.70 -7.58
C ALA A 171 -11.36 -30.32 -7.48
N SER A 172 -10.33 -29.62 -7.95
CA SER A 172 -8.91 -29.85 -7.72
C SER A 172 -8.39 -29.18 -6.43
N ALA A 173 -9.27 -28.62 -5.61
CA ALA A 173 -8.96 -27.91 -4.37
C ALA A 173 -8.11 -28.71 -3.37
N ALA A 174 -8.20 -30.03 -3.35
CA ALA A 174 -7.39 -30.87 -2.46
C ALA A 174 -5.90 -30.89 -2.88
N ILE A 175 -5.61 -30.89 -4.19
CA ILE A 175 -4.24 -30.85 -4.72
C ILE A 175 -3.70 -29.41 -4.62
N ALA A 176 -4.54 -28.43 -4.96
CA ALA A 176 -4.17 -27.00 -4.83
C ALA A 176 -3.95 -26.58 -3.37
N SER A 177 -4.72 -27.12 -2.41
CA SER A 177 -4.53 -26.82 -0.98
C SER A 177 -3.26 -27.46 -0.41
N ALA A 178 -2.90 -28.67 -0.84
CA ALA A 178 -1.65 -29.31 -0.45
C ALA A 178 -0.43 -28.59 -1.06
N GLN A 179 -0.51 -28.18 -2.32
CA GLN A 179 0.54 -27.37 -2.96
C GLN A 179 0.61 -25.96 -2.36
N ALA A 180 -0.51 -25.30 -2.12
CA ALA A 180 -0.55 -23.99 -1.45
C ALA A 180 0.03 -24.06 -0.03
N GLY A 181 -0.23 -25.15 0.71
CA GLY A 181 0.36 -25.38 2.02
C GLY A 181 1.88 -25.62 1.96
N ALA A 182 2.35 -26.37 0.97
CA ALA A 182 3.78 -26.59 0.75
C ALA A 182 4.51 -25.30 0.34
N ILE A 183 3.91 -24.49 -0.52
CA ILE A 183 4.44 -23.20 -0.95
C ILE A 183 4.45 -22.20 0.24
N GLN A 184 3.41 -22.21 1.07
CA GLN A 184 3.33 -21.36 2.25
C GLN A 184 4.36 -21.78 3.32
N ALA A 185 4.65 -23.07 3.46
CA ALA A 185 5.73 -23.58 4.30
C ALA A 185 7.12 -23.20 3.74
N GLN A 186 7.26 -23.14 2.42
CA GLN A 186 8.50 -22.75 1.74
C GLN A 186 8.75 -21.23 1.80
N LEU A 187 7.68 -20.42 1.94
CA LEU A 187 7.76 -18.98 2.18
C LEU A 187 7.87 -18.63 3.67
N ALA A 188 7.79 -19.60 4.58
CA ALA A 188 8.00 -19.36 6.01
C ALA A 188 9.47 -19.01 6.26
N PHE A 189 9.71 -17.82 6.79
CA PHE A 189 11.04 -17.38 7.15
C PHE A 189 11.63 -18.21 8.29
N SER A 190 12.95 -18.36 8.30
CA SER A 190 13.64 -19.04 9.40
C SER A 190 13.42 -18.29 10.72
N ARG A 191 13.49 -19.01 11.85
CA ARG A 191 13.36 -18.38 13.19
C ARG A 191 14.37 -17.26 13.44
N ASP A 192 15.53 -17.31 12.80
CA ASP A 192 16.55 -16.27 12.90
C ASP A 192 16.13 -15.02 12.15
N PHE A 193 15.57 -15.16 10.94
CA PHE A 193 15.02 -14.05 10.17
C PHE A 193 13.84 -13.39 10.88
N GLU A 194 12.97 -14.17 11.53
CA GLU A 194 11.88 -13.66 12.32
C GLU A 194 12.35 -12.82 13.52
N ARG A 195 13.36 -13.32 14.27
CA ARG A 195 13.96 -12.56 15.37
C ARG A 195 14.67 -11.29 14.91
N GLU A 196 15.30 -11.36 13.76
CA GLU A 196 15.93 -10.19 13.11
C GLU A 196 14.89 -9.16 12.71
N ALA A 197 13.78 -9.59 12.07
CA ALA A 197 12.68 -8.72 11.67
C ALA A 197 11.97 -8.08 12.87
N ASP A 198 11.73 -8.83 13.94
CA ASP A 198 11.17 -8.30 15.20
C ASP A 198 12.04 -7.19 15.78
N ARG A 199 13.36 -7.41 15.86
CA ARG A 199 14.31 -6.46 16.44
C ARG A 199 14.38 -5.16 15.64
N PHE A 200 14.54 -5.24 14.32
CA PHE A 200 14.59 -4.06 13.45
C PHE A 200 13.22 -3.37 13.37
N GLY A 201 12.13 -4.14 13.33
CA GLY A 201 10.78 -3.61 13.35
C GLY A 201 10.48 -2.81 14.61
N PHE A 202 10.85 -3.33 15.77
CA PHE A 202 10.72 -2.63 17.06
C PHE A 202 11.48 -1.29 17.08
N GLN A 203 12.73 -1.28 16.59
CA GLN A 203 13.54 -0.06 16.50
C GLN A 203 12.92 0.94 15.52
N THR A 204 12.43 0.46 14.38
CA THR A 204 11.77 1.26 13.35
C THR A 204 10.51 1.95 13.90
N MET A 205 9.67 1.21 14.63
CA MET A 205 8.48 1.78 15.30
C MET A 205 8.85 2.91 16.25
N ALA A 206 9.82 2.66 17.13
CA ALA A 206 10.25 3.64 18.14
C ALA A 206 10.79 4.92 17.48
N LYS A 207 11.62 4.79 16.42
CA LYS A 207 12.16 5.91 15.63
C LYS A 207 11.06 6.66 14.87
N ALA A 208 10.07 5.93 14.32
CA ALA A 208 8.93 6.52 13.62
C ALA A 208 7.91 7.20 14.54
N GLY A 209 8.07 7.06 15.87
CA GLY A 209 7.22 7.70 16.86
C GLY A 209 5.95 6.93 17.22
N TYR A 210 5.86 5.65 16.87
CA TYR A 210 4.82 4.73 17.32
C TYR A 210 5.19 4.11 18.67
N ASP A 211 4.16 3.60 19.38
CA ASP A 211 4.38 2.84 20.61
C ASP A 211 4.88 1.43 20.28
N PRO A 212 6.14 1.08 20.63
CA PRO A 212 6.68 -0.23 20.30
C PRO A 212 5.97 -1.40 21.02
N HIS A 213 5.26 -1.15 22.12
CA HIS A 213 4.45 -2.17 22.80
C HIS A 213 3.36 -2.74 21.88
N GLY A 214 2.84 -1.92 20.94
CA GLY A 214 1.80 -2.35 19.98
C GLY A 214 2.17 -3.59 19.16
N MET A 215 3.46 -3.81 18.84
CA MET A 215 3.87 -5.04 18.16
C MET A 215 3.69 -6.27 19.05
N GLY A 216 4.13 -6.20 20.29
CA GLY A 216 3.96 -7.28 21.27
C GLY A 216 2.49 -7.56 21.58
N ASP A 217 1.69 -6.51 21.76
CA ASP A 217 0.24 -6.61 22.03
C ASP A 217 -0.50 -7.32 20.89
N PHE A 218 -0.17 -6.94 19.63
CA PHE A 218 -0.76 -7.59 18.45
C PHE A 218 -0.38 -9.07 18.38
N PHE A 219 0.90 -9.41 18.56
CA PHE A 219 1.39 -10.79 18.51
C PHE A 219 0.83 -11.64 19.65
N GLY A 220 0.75 -11.09 20.86
CA GLY A 220 0.15 -11.77 22.01
C GLY A 220 -1.31 -12.15 21.77
N ARG A 221 -2.11 -11.25 21.21
CA ARG A 221 -3.50 -11.55 20.81
C ARG A 221 -3.59 -12.58 19.70
N MET A 222 -2.70 -12.53 18.70
CA MET A 222 -2.65 -13.55 17.64
C MET A 222 -2.35 -14.93 18.23
N GLN A 223 -1.41 -15.03 19.17
CA GLN A 223 -1.10 -16.28 19.86
C GLN A 223 -2.31 -16.82 20.64
N GLN A 224 -3.01 -15.94 21.38
CA GLN A 224 -4.20 -16.35 22.11
C GLN A 224 -5.32 -16.84 21.18
N ALA A 225 -5.55 -16.15 20.07
CA ALA A 225 -6.50 -16.58 19.05
C ALA A 225 -6.09 -17.94 18.43
N GLY A 226 -4.79 -18.14 18.18
CA GLY A 226 -4.27 -19.42 17.63
C GLY A 226 -4.46 -20.61 18.54
N ARG A 227 -4.45 -20.43 19.89
CA ARG A 227 -4.68 -21.52 20.87
C ARG A 227 -6.11 -22.06 20.84
N VAL A 228 -7.08 -21.26 20.42
CA VAL A 228 -8.49 -21.66 20.35
C VAL A 228 -8.75 -22.50 19.09
N TYR A 229 -7.88 -22.41 18.08
CA TYR A 229 -8.02 -23.10 16.80
C TYR A 229 -6.91 -24.13 16.61
N GLU A 230 -6.94 -25.26 17.34
CA GLU A 230 -5.89 -26.31 17.34
C GLU A 230 -5.44 -26.78 15.93
N ASN A 231 -6.27 -26.64 14.89
CA ASN A 231 -5.97 -27.04 13.52
C ASN A 231 -6.04 -25.91 12.48
N ASN A 232 -6.25 -24.65 12.88
CA ASN A 232 -6.49 -23.53 11.95
C ASN A 232 -5.83 -22.23 12.39
N ALA A 233 -4.54 -22.30 12.73
CA ALA A 233 -3.77 -21.11 13.10
C ALA A 233 -3.91 -20.01 12.03
N PRO A 234 -4.07 -18.73 12.41
CA PRO A 234 -4.12 -17.62 11.47
C PRO A 234 -2.99 -17.69 10.43
N VAL A 235 -3.28 -17.30 9.19
CA VAL A 235 -2.33 -17.38 8.07
C VAL A 235 -1.00 -16.74 8.43
N TYR A 236 -1.04 -15.60 9.09
CA TYR A 236 0.14 -14.87 9.57
C TYR A 236 1.04 -15.74 10.46
N MET A 237 0.48 -16.54 11.35
CA MET A 237 1.26 -17.42 12.24
C MET A 237 1.90 -18.60 11.52
N ARG A 238 1.41 -18.94 10.33
CA ARG A 238 1.98 -20.03 9.49
C ARG A 238 3.19 -19.54 8.69
N THR A 239 3.15 -18.29 8.23
CA THR A 239 4.25 -17.64 7.52
C THR A 239 5.28 -17.04 8.47
N HIS A 240 4.82 -16.56 9.64
CA HIS A 240 5.60 -15.94 10.71
C HIS A 240 5.36 -16.66 12.04
N PRO A 241 6.00 -17.81 12.30
CA PRO A 241 5.72 -18.61 13.49
C PRO A 241 6.00 -17.82 14.78
N LEU A 242 4.94 -17.59 15.58
CA LEU A 242 5.05 -16.88 16.86
C LEU A 242 5.44 -17.87 17.96
N THR A 243 6.73 -17.94 18.27
CA THR A 243 7.22 -18.74 19.38
C THR A 243 7.11 -17.97 20.69
N VAL A 244 7.02 -18.70 21.81
CA VAL A 244 7.04 -18.09 23.16
C VAL A 244 8.30 -17.23 23.35
N GLU A 245 9.42 -17.67 22.81
CA GLU A 245 10.70 -16.98 22.82
C GLU A 245 10.65 -15.60 22.13
N ARG A 246 10.02 -15.49 20.95
CA ARG A 246 9.83 -14.22 20.23
C ARG A 246 8.98 -13.26 21.05
N ILE A 247 7.89 -13.74 21.63
CA ILE A 247 6.99 -12.92 22.46
C ILE A 247 7.73 -12.41 23.69
N SER A 248 8.44 -13.30 24.41
CA SER A 248 9.22 -12.91 25.58
C SER A 248 10.35 -11.92 25.25
N ASP A 249 11.02 -12.06 24.12
CA ASP A 249 12.04 -11.09 23.66
C ASP A 249 11.39 -9.72 23.38
N MET A 250 10.23 -9.69 22.74
CA MET A 250 9.48 -8.47 22.47
C MET A 250 9.02 -7.78 23.77
N GLU A 251 8.45 -8.55 24.72
CA GLU A 251 8.06 -8.04 26.03
C GLU A 251 9.25 -7.47 26.81
N SER A 252 10.40 -8.16 26.79
CA SER A 252 11.61 -7.70 27.44
C SER A 252 12.12 -6.38 26.83
N ARG A 253 12.09 -6.23 25.51
CA ARG A 253 12.43 -4.98 24.82
C ARG A 253 11.47 -3.86 25.14
N ALA A 254 10.17 -4.18 25.20
CA ALA A 254 9.13 -3.23 25.54
C ALA A 254 9.29 -2.71 26.97
N GLN A 255 9.63 -3.56 27.94
CA GLN A 255 9.91 -3.14 29.32
C GLN A 255 11.08 -2.15 29.42
N GLY A 256 12.07 -2.24 28.53
CA GLY A 256 13.20 -1.31 28.48
C GLY A 256 12.89 -0.01 27.70
N ALA A 257 11.77 0.06 27.00
CA ALA A 257 11.39 1.22 26.20
C ALA A 257 10.55 2.21 27.05
N PRO A 258 10.75 3.53 26.91
CA PRO A 258 9.89 4.49 27.59
C PRO A 258 8.45 4.36 27.06
N TYR A 259 7.49 4.25 27.98
CA TYR A 259 6.08 4.27 27.60
C TYR A 259 5.73 5.56 26.85
N ARG A 260 5.13 5.42 25.69
CA ARG A 260 4.71 6.54 24.85
C ARG A 260 3.22 6.40 24.52
N GLN A 261 2.41 7.29 25.03
CA GLN A 261 1.01 7.33 24.64
C GLN A 261 0.92 7.94 23.22
N VAL A 262 0.62 7.10 22.24
CA VAL A 262 0.41 7.50 20.83
C VAL A 262 -1.08 7.49 20.55
N VAL A 263 -1.61 8.64 20.14
CA VAL A 263 -3.02 8.75 19.73
C VAL A 263 -3.16 8.26 18.30
N ASP A 264 -4.12 7.38 18.08
CA ASP A 264 -4.47 6.91 16.73
C ASP A 264 -4.86 8.09 15.83
N SER A 265 -4.41 8.04 14.58
CA SER A 265 -4.79 9.06 13.60
C SER A 265 -6.29 8.95 13.26
N LEU A 266 -6.88 10.08 12.87
CA LEU A 266 -8.25 10.07 12.34
C LEU A 266 -8.39 9.16 11.13
N ASP A 267 -7.38 9.16 10.25
CA ASP A 267 -7.36 8.34 9.03
C ASP A 267 -7.36 6.84 9.33
N PHE A 268 -6.70 6.39 10.40
CA PHE A 268 -6.78 5.00 10.88
C PHE A 268 -8.23 4.59 11.15
N HIS A 269 -8.97 5.42 11.86
CA HIS A 269 -10.37 5.13 12.18
C HIS A 269 -11.27 5.22 10.95
N LEU A 270 -11.06 6.21 10.07
CA LEU A 270 -11.87 6.41 8.84
C LEU A 270 -11.67 5.28 7.84
N VAL A 271 -10.43 4.85 7.60
CA VAL A 271 -10.13 3.73 6.69
C VAL A 271 -10.78 2.44 7.18
N ARG A 272 -10.69 2.16 8.48
CA ARG A 272 -11.36 0.98 9.06
C ARG A 272 -12.89 1.07 8.96
N ALA A 273 -13.47 2.24 9.15
CA ALA A 273 -14.90 2.45 8.94
C ALA A 273 -15.29 2.24 7.46
N LYS A 274 -14.48 2.74 6.51
CA LYS A 274 -14.67 2.52 5.07
C LYS A 274 -14.61 1.04 4.71
N LEU A 275 -13.63 0.30 5.22
CA LEU A 275 -13.51 -1.14 5.02
C LEU A 275 -14.72 -1.89 5.57
N ARG A 276 -15.14 -1.59 6.82
CA ARG A 276 -16.35 -2.20 7.41
C ARG A 276 -17.62 -1.86 6.65
N ALA A 277 -17.71 -0.67 6.05
CA ALA A 277 -18.84 -0.28 5.22
C ALA A 277 -18.91 -1.04 3.88
N GLN A 278 -17.82 -1.68 3.49
CA GLN A 278 -17.72 -2.53 2.29
C GLN A 278 -17.94 -4.02 2.61
N GLU A 279 -18.16 -4.40 3.88
CA GLU A 279 -18.51 -5.77 4.28
C GLU A 279 -20.01 -6.02 4.10
N GLY A 280 -20.36 -7.10 3.42
CA GLY A 280 -21.75 -7.47 3.16
C GLY A 280 -22.47 -6.48 2.22
N THR A 281 -23.77 -6.26 2.45
CA THR A 281 -24.53 -5.30 1.66
C THR A 281 -24.45 -3.89 2.24
N PRO A 282 -24.53 -2.84 1.39
CA PRO A 282 -24.51 -1.45 1.87
C PRO A 282 -25.63 -1.13 2.90
N ARG A 283 -26.81 -1.76 2.76
CA ARG A 283 -27.91 -1.57 3.72
C ARG A 283 -27.63 -2.20 5.08
N GLU A 284 -27.01 -3.38 5.11
CA GLU A 284 -26.61 -4.04 6.35
C GLU A 284 -25.51 -3.25 7.07
N ALA A 285 -24.52 -2.76 6.32
CA ALA A 285 -23.49 -1.90 6.86
C ALA A 285 -24.07 -0.61 7.45
N ALA A 286 -24.96 0.08 6.72
CA ALA A 286 -25.65 1.27 7.22
C ALA A 286 -26.44 0.98 8.51
N SER A 287 -27.17 -0.14 8.57
CA SER A 287 -27.91 -0.55 9.77
C SER A 287 -27.01 -0.77 10.98
N LYS A 288 -25.84 -1.44 10.78
CA LYS A 288 -24.84 -1.66 11.84
C LYS A 288 -24.29 -0.33 12.38
N PHE A 289 -23.85 0.59 11.50
CA PHE A 289 -23.34 1.89 11.92
C PHE A 289 -24.40 2.75 12.61
N ALA A 290 -25.64 2.79 12.06
CA ALA A 290 -26.76 3.50 12.70
C ALA A 290 -27.07 2.97 14.12
N LYS A 291 -27.01 1.64 14.30
CA LYS A 291 -27.14 1.03 15.63
C LYS A 291 -26.02 1.47 16.57
N GLN A 292 -24.75 1.44 16.12
CA GLN A 292 -23.60 1.88 16.93
C GLN A 292 -23.74 3.34 17.39
N LEU A 293 -24.16 4.24 16.49
CA LEU A 293 -24.40 5.64 16.82
C LEU A 293 -25.52 5.80 17.86
N ARG A 294 -26.65 5.11 17.66
CA ARG A 294 -27.80 5.16 18.58
C ARG A 294 -27.45 4.62 19.97
N GLU A 295 -26.68 3.55 20.05
CA GLU A 295 -26.26 2.93 21.30
C GLU A 295 -25.00 3.58 21.92
N LYS A 296 -24.38 4.55 21.21
CA LYS A 296 -23.10 5.18 21.56
C LYS A 296 -21.96 4.17 21.79
N LYS A 297 -21.98 3.05 21.04
CA LYS A 297 -20.98 1.98 21.08
C LYS A 297 -19.99 2.13 19.94
N TYR A 298 -19.11 3.09 20.02
CA TYR A 298 -18.09 3.38 19.01
C TYR A 298 -16.79 3.89 19.65
N ALA A 299 -15.66 3.61 19.02
CA ALA A 299 -14.36 4.18 19.38
C ALA A 299 -14.20 5.63 18.87
N SER A 300 -14.81 5.94 17.71
CA SER A 300 -14.79 7.27 17.08
C SER A 300 -16.15 7.58 16.48
N GLU A 301 -16.79 8.64 16.97
CA GLU A 301 -18.05 9.12 16.40
C GLU A 301 -17.88 9.52 14.94
N ALA A 302 -16.81 10.26 14.65
CA ALA A 302 -16.51 10.72 13.28
C ALA A 302 -16.38 9.55 12.30
N ALA A 303 -15.63 8.50 12.68
CA ALA A 303 -15.46 7.33 11.84
C ALA A 303 -16.77 6.54 11.67
N THR A 304 -17.59 6.46 12.72
CA THR A 304 -18.89 5.77 12.65
C THR A 304 -19.87 6.52 11.76
N ARG A 305 -19.94 7.86 11.84
CA ARG A 305 -20.72 8.71 10.93
C ARG A 305 -20.22 8.62 9.49
N TYR A 306 -18.90 8.64 9.30
CA TYR A 306 -18.27 8.44 7.98
C TYR A 306 -18.68 7.10 7.36
N GLY A 307 -18.56 6.00 8.12
CA GLY A 307 -18.95 4.67 7.68
C GLY A 307 -20.45 4.57 7.33
N LEU A 308 -21.31 5.20 8.15
CA LEU A 308 -22.75 5.29 7.88
C LEU A 308 -23.03 6.07 6.61
N ALA A 309 -22.48 7.28 6.46
CA ALA A 309 -22.69 8.11 5.28
C ALA A 309 -22.21 7.41 4.01
N TYR A 310 -21.02 6.80 4.05
CA TYR A 310 -20.49 6.02 2.92
C TYR A 310 -21.41 4.84 2.56
N ALA A 311 -21.85 4.05 3.53
CA ALA A 311 -22.76 2.92 3.29
C ALA A 311 -24.12 3.37 2.73
N LEU A 312 -24.71 4.47 3.25
CA LEU A 312 -25.95 5.05 2.73
C LEU A 312 -25.78 5.54 1.29
N LEU A 313 -24.68 6.20 0.97
CA LEU A 313 -24.36 6.65 -0.39
C LEU A 313 -24.27 5.46 -1.35
N LYS A 314 -23.59 4.37 -0.96
CA LYS A 314 -23.52 3.12 -1.74
C LYS A 314 -24.87 2.41 -1.85
N ALA A 315 -25.75 2.55 -0.85
CA ALA A 315 -27.13 2.09 -0.89
C ALA A 315 -28.07 2.98 -1.74
N LYS A 316 -27.54 4.07 -2.33
CA LYS A 316 -28.29 5.09 -3.10
C LYS A 316 -29.28 5.92 -2.26
N ASP A 317 -29.17 5.91 -0.95
CA ASP A 317 -29.91 6.79 -0.05
C ASP A 317 -29.12 8.09 0.17
N VAL A 318 -29.12 8.93 -0.87
CA VAL A 318 -28.33 10.17 -0.91
C VAL A 318 -28.80 11.17 0.15
N ALA A 319 -30.13 11.25 0.40
CA ALA A 319 -30.67 12.18 1.39
C ALA A 319 -30.25 11.84 2.82
N ALA A 320 -30.27 10.55 3.18
CA ALA A 320 -29.79 10.11 4.48
C ALA A 320 -28.25 10.24 4.58
N ALA A 321 -27.51 9.92 3.52
CA ALA A 321 -26.07 10.12 3.46
C ALA A 321 -25.69 11.59 3.70
N GLN A 322 -26.42 12.54 3.07
CA GLN A 322 -26.16 13.96 3.23
C GLN A 322 -26.33 14.44 4.69
N LYS A 323 -27.34 13.94 5.42
CA LYS A 323 -27.53 14.27 6.85
C LYS A 323 -26.32 13.84 7.68
N GLU A 324 -25.80 12.64 7.44
CA GLU A 324 -24.63 12.16 8.20
C GLU A 324 -23.34 12.88 7.81
N VAL A 325 -23.21 13.26 6.52
CA VAL A 325 -22.10 14.10 6.07
C VAL A 325 -22.17 15.48 6.71
N ASP A 326 -23.33 16.13 6.76
CA ASP A 326 -23.49 17.44 7.38
C ASP A 326 -23.13 17.37 8.89
N ALA A 327 -23.57 16.31 9.58
CA ALA A 327 -23.22 16.06 10.96
C ALA A 327 -21.70 15.80 11.15
N LEU A 328 -21.08 15.08 10.21
CA LEU A 328 -19.64 14.80 10.24
C LEU A 328 -18.82 16.07 10.02
N VAL A 329 -19.20 16.92 9.05
CA VAL A 329 -18.57 18.22 8.78
C VAL A 329 -18.72 19.18 9.97
N ALA A 330 -19.84 19.13 10.68
CA ALA A 330 -20.06 19.93 11.89
C ALA A 330 -19.07 19.62 13.04
N LEU A 331 -18.42 18.44 13.02
CA LEU A 331 -17.35 18.11 13.97
C LEU A 331 -16.04 18.88 13.71
N LYS A 332 -15.94 19.61 12.61
CA LYS A 332 -14.79 20.45 12.21
C LYS A 332 -13.45 19.69 12.17
N LEU A 333 -13.50 18.42 11.83
CA LEU A 333 -12.32 17.57 11.70
C LEU A 333 -11.72 17.72 10.29
N SER A 334 -10.40 17.69 10.21
CA SER A 334 -9.65 17.92 8.98
C SER A 334 -9.18 16.57 8.42
N SER A 335 -9.76 16.13 7.29
CA SER A 335 -9.36 14.90 6.60
C SER A 335 -9.73 14.97 5.12
N PRO A 336 -8.85 14.53 4.20
CA PRO A 336 -9.19 14.42 2.78
C PRO A 336 -10.34 13.43 2.53
N MET A 337 -10.44 12.36 3.32
CA MET A 337 -11.51 11.38 3.20
C MET A 337 -12.89 11.98 3.51
N ILE A 338 -12.99 12.82 4.54
CA ILE A 338 -14.25 13.51 4.88
C ILE A 338 -14.64 14.48 3.78
N ALA A 339 -13.69 15.25 3.27
CA ALA A 339 -13.93 16.20 2.18
C ALA A 339 -14.35 15.49 0.89
N GLY A 340 -13.67 14.39 0.54
CA GLY A 340 -14.01 13.56 -0.62
C GLY A 340 -15.42 12.99 -0.53
N LEU A 341 -15.80 12.41 0.62
CA LEU A 341 -17.16 11.88 0.84
C LEU A 341 -18.22 12.98 0.77
N ALA A 342 -17.93 14.18 1.30
CA ALA A 342 -18.84 15.31 1.23
C ALA A 342 -19.07 15.75 -0.23
N ALA A 343 -18.01 15.86 -1.02
CA ALA A 343 -18.11 16.21 -2.42
C ALA A 343 -18.84 15.11 -3.24
N GLU A 344 -18.50 13.82 -3.03
CA GLU A 344 -19.17 12.68 -3.69
C GLU A 344 -20.67 12.67 -3.38
N THR A 345 -21.05 12.94 -2.13
CA THR A 345 -22.45 12.97 -1.72
C THR A 345 -23.20 14.13 -2.38
N ARG A 346 -22.60 15.34 -2.49
CA ARG A 346 -23.20 16.47 -3.21
C ARG A 346 -23.36 16.17 -4.69
N ALA A 347 -22.34 15.60 -5.32
CA ALA A 347 -22.41 15.19 -6.73
C ALA A 347 -23.53 14.16 -6.97
N ALA A 348 -23.65 13.15 -6.09
CA ALA A 348 -24.72 12.15 -6.17
C ALA A 348 -26.12 12.73 -5.97
N GLY A 349 -26.23 13.84 -5.21
CA GLY A 349 -27.45 14.62 -5.04
C GLY A 349 -27.77 15.59 -6.21
N GLY A 350 -26.91 15.63 -7.24
CA GLY A 350 -27.08 16.52 -8.41
C GLY A 350 -26.49 17.91 -8.25
N ASP A 351 -25.92 18.24 -7.08
CA ASP A 351 -25.28 19.55 -6.83
C ASP A 351 -23.81 19.51 -7.24
N GLN A 352 -23.56 19.45 -8.56
CA GLN A 352 -22.22 19.41 -9.14
C GLN A 352 -21.39 20.65 -8.78
N LYS A 353 -22.05 21.83 -8.67
CA LYS A 353 -21.37 23.08 -8.32
C LYS A 353 -20.78 23.03 -6.91
N ALA A 354 -21.57 22.56 -5.93
CA ALA A 354 -21.07 22.41 -4.56
C ALA A 354 -19.98 21.32 -4.48
N ALA A 355 -20.15 20.21 -5.20
CA ALA A 355 -19.13 19.15 -5.24
C ALA A 355 -17.77 19.66 -5.74
N LEU A 356 -17.78 20.41 -6.86
CA LEU A 356 -16.55 21.02 -7.41
C LEU A 356 -15.91 22.02 -6.46
N ALA A 357 -16.71 22.83 -5.78
CA ALA A 357 -16.19 23.79 -4.79
C ALA A 357 -15.52 23.05 -3.62
N ILE A 358 -16.15 22.00 -3.08
CA ILE A 358 -15.59 21.20 -1.97
C ILE A 358 -14.28 20.52 -2.41
N TYR A 359 -14.23 19.91 -3.61
CA TYR A 359 -13.00 19.31 -4.12
C TYR A 359 -11.89 20.35 -4.31
N GLY A 360 -12.21 21.52 -4.89
CA GLY A 360 -11.24 22.60 -5.10
C GLY A 360 -10.61 23.07 -3.79
N ASP A 361 -11.44 23.36 -2.78
CA ASP A 361 -10.98 23.76 -1.44
C ASP A 361 -10.18 22.66 -0.74
N ALA A 362 -10.60 21.40 -0.91
CA ALA A 362 -9.91 20.25 -0.32
C ALA A 362 -8.53 20.04 -0.96
N LEU A 363 -8.41 20.18 -2.28
CA LEU A 363 -7.14 20.04 -3.00
C LEU A 363 -6.12 21.14 -2.64
N GLN A 364 -6.57 22.35 -2.27
CA GLN A 364 -5.66 23.38 -1.72
C GLN A 364 -5.04 22.96 -0.39
N ARG A 365 -5.79 22.23 0.44
CA ARG A 365 -5.31 21.74 1.76
C ARG A 365 -4.57 20.41 1.69
N TYR A 366 -4.94 19.56 0.74
CA TYR A 366 -4.43 18.20 0.57
C TYR A 366 -4.02 17.92 -0.88
N PRO A 367 -3.03 18.66 -1.42
CA PRO A 367 -2.69 18.59 -2.85
C PRO A 367 -2.15 17.22 -3.29
N GLN A 368 -1.68 16.40 -2.34
CA GLN A 368 -1.13 15.07 -2.62
C GLN A 368 -2.16 13.95 -2.49
N SER A 369 -3.41 14.23 -2.09
CA SER A 369 -4.44 13.20 -1.95
C SER A 369 -4.92 12.74 -3.32
N LYS A 370 -4.53 11.54 -3.73
CA LYS A 370 -4.95 10.95 -5.01
C LYS A 370 -6.47 10.74 -5.08
N ALA A 371 -7.10 10.41 -3.94
CA ALA A 371 -8.55 10.28 -3.86
C ALA A 371 -9.26 11.58 -4.26
N LEU A 372 -8.79 12.73 -3.75
CA LEU A 372 -9.34 14.03 -4.13
C LEU A 372 -9.03 14.41 -5.58
N VAL A 373 -7.83 14.10 -6.06
CA VAL A 373 -7.44 14.36 -7.45
C VAL A 373 -8.36 13.61 -8.42
N TYR A 374 -8.55 12.31 -8.20
CA TYR A 374 -9.43 11.51 -9.06
C TYR A 374 -10.89 11.92 -8.92
N GLY A 375 -11.36 12.16 -7.68
CA GLY A 375 -12.73 12.62 -7.42
C GLY A 375 -13.05 13.97 -8.07
N TYR A 376 -12.11 14.92 -8.05
CA TYR A 376 -12.29 16.21 -8.72
C TYR A 376 -12.35 16.07 -10.24
N ALA A 377 -11.48 15.24 -10.84
CA ALA A 377 -11.51 14.96 -12.27
C ALA A 377 -12.84 14.28 -12.69
N ASP A 378 -13.30 13.27 -11.92
CA ASP A 378 -14.61 12.64 -12.17
C ASP A 378 -15.77 13.63 -11.98
N ALA A 379 -15.70 14.55 -11.02
CA ALA A 379 -16.72 15.59 -10.83
C ALA A 379 -16.74 16.60 -11.99
N LEU A 380 -15.57 17.00 -12.51
CA LEU A 380 -15.48 17.84 -13.71
C LEU A 380 -16.07 17.14 -14.95
N LEU A 381 -15.77 15.84 -15.11
CA LEU A 381 -16.39 15.01 -16.17
C LEU A 381 -17.89 14.95 -16.02
N GLY A 382 -18.42 14.70 -14.81
CA GLY A 382 -19.83 14.66 -14.51
C GLY A 382 -20.54 16.00 -14.73
N ALA A 383 -19.83 17.10 -14.50
CA ALA A 383 -20.31 18.47 -14.78
C ALA A 383 -20.13 18.89 -16.25
N GLN A 384 -19.63 18.00 -17.14
CA GLN A 384 -19.31 18.26 -18.55
C GLN A 384 -18.29 19.39 -18.78
N GLN A 385 -17.46 19.67 -17.79
CA GLN A 385 -16.39 20.68 -17.87
C GLN A 385 -15.10 20.06 -18.42
N TYR A 386 -15.18 19.52 -19.64
CA TYR A 386 -14.15 18.66 -20.22
C TYR A 386 -12.80 19.36 -20.44
N GLU A 387 -12.78 20.59 -20.94
CA GLU A 387 -11.53 21.33 -21.15
C GLU A 387 -10.84 21.67 -19.82
N GLN A 388 -11.62 22.02 -18.78
CA GLN A 388 -11.09 22.25 -17.46
C GLN A 388 -10.54 20.93 -16.85
N CYS A 389 -11.23 19.81 -17.10
CA CYS A 389 -10.75 18.49 -16.68
C CYS A 389 -9.41 18.15 -17.34
N LEU A 390 -9.26 18.37 -18.65
CA LEU A 390 -7.98 18.14 -19.34
C LEU A 390 -6.86 18.99 -18.77
N HIS A 391 -7.10 20.29 -18.60
CA HIS A 391 -6.09 21.20 -18.04
C HIS A 391 -5.65 20.75 -16.63
N PHE A 392 -6.61 20.34 -15.81
CA PHE A 392 -6.33 19.80 -14.48
C PHE A 392 -5.53 18.50 -14.56
N LEU A 393 -5.96 17.52 -15.38
CA LEU A 393 -5.26 16.25 -15.55
C LEU A 393 -3.84 16.41 -16.11
N ASP A 394 -3.63 17.33 -17.05
CA ASP A 394 -2.31 17.66 -17.60
C ASP A 394 -1.37 18.16 -16.49
N SER A 395 -1.88 19.06 -15.63
CA SER A 395 -1.09 19.55 -14.49
C SER A 395 -0.75 18.44 -13.48
N GLN A 396 -1.68 17.50 -13.24
CA GLN A 396 -1.43 16.37 -12.36
C GLN A 396 -0.45 15.35 -12.97
N LEU A 397 -0.50 15.12 -14.28
CA LEU A 397 0.43 14.23 -14.99
C LEU A 397 1.87 14.78 -15.03
N GLN A 398 2.07 16.10 -14.94
CA GLN A 398 3.39 16.68 -14.75
C GLN A 398 4.00 16.29 -13.40
N LEU A 399 3.18 16.14 -12.36
CA LEU A 399 3.61 15.76 -11.01
C LEU A 399 3.69 14.24 -10.84
N TYR A 400 2.79 13.51 -11.46
CA TYR A 400 2.59 12.06 -11.30
C TYR A 400 2.55 11.35 -12.65
N SER A 401 3.65 11.43 -13.41
CA SER A 401 3.75 10.88 -14.78
C SER A 401 3.60 9.36 -14.86
N SER A 402 3.72 8.63 -13.75
CA SER A 402 3.56 7.17 -13.68
C SER A 402 2.20 6.74 -13.11
N ASP A 403 1.22 7.64 -13.07
CA ASP A 403 -0.11 7.33 -12.54
C ASP A 403 -1.08 6.92 -13.65
N PHE A 404 -1.33 5.61 -13.77
CA PHE A 404 -2.19 5.05 -14.81
C PHE A 404 -3.64 5.55 -14.75
N LYS A 405 -4.15 5.90 -13.55
CA LYS A 405 -5.54 6.39 -13.40
C LYS A 405 -5.71 7.79 -13.98
N LEU A 406 -4.69 8.64 -13.87
CA LEU A 406 -4.73 9.96 -14.51
C LEU A 406 -4.82 9.84 -16.03
N TYR A 407 -4.05 8.92 -16.63
CA TYR A 407 -4.16 8.66 -18.07
C TYR A 407 -5.51 8.05 -18.45
N ALA A 408 -6.06 7.16 -17.63
CA ALA A 408 -7.41 6.61 -17.86
C ALA A 408 -8.49 7.69 -17.79
N LEU A 409 -8.42 8.63 -16.84
CA LEU A 409 -9.31 9.78 -16.73
C LEU A 409 -9.14 10.74 -17.93
N GLN A 410 -7.89 10.97 -18.35
CA GLN A 410 -7.60 11.78 -19.54
C GLN A 410 -8.20 11.14 -20.81
N ALA A 411 -8.07 9.81 -20.96
CA ALA A 411 -8.68 9.08 -22.07
C ALA A 411 -10.22 9.21 -22.07
N LYS A 412 -10.85 9.08 -20.90
CA LYS A 412 -12.32 9.32 -20.76
C LYS A 412 -12.70 10.75 -21.17
N THR A 413 -11.90 11.74 -20.77
CA THR A 413 -12.15 13.13 -21.10
C THR A 413 -12.01 13.40 -22.59
N PHE A 414 -10.97 12.87 -23.25
CA PHE A 414 -10.82 12.94 -24.70
C PHE A 414 -11.95 12.24 -25.45
N ALA A 415 -12.42 11.08 -24.95
CA ALA A 415 -13.58 10.40 -25.50
C ALA A 415 -14.85 11.27 -25.47
N ALA A 416 -15.10 11.97 -24.34
CA ALA A 416 -16.22 12.87 -24.19
C ALA A 416 -16.16 14.08 -25.16
N LEU A 417 -14.96 14.50 -25.53
CA LEU A 417 -14.71 15.56 -26.52
C LEU A 417 -14.67 15.05 -27.99
N GLY A 418 -14.81 13.74 -28.23
CA GLY A 418 -14.71 13.15 -29.55
C GLY A 418 -13.28 13.10 -30.13
N LYS A 419 -12.25 13.38 -29.34
CA LYS A 419 -10.83 13.39 -29.72
C LYS A 419 -10.25 11.97 -29.67
N ARG A 420 -10.50 11.16 -30.70
CA ARG A 420 -10.20 9.73 -30.73
C ARG A 420 -8.70 9.42 -30.67
N LEU A 421 -7.88 10.15 -31.43
CA LEU A 421 -6.44 9.94 -31.43
C LEU A 421 -5.87 10.10 -30.01
N GLN A 422 -6.20 11.20 -29.35
CA GLN A 422 -5.72 11.50 -27.99
C GLN A 422 -6.29 10.51 -26.97
N GLN A 423 -7.57 10.12 -27.10
CA GLN A 423 -8.19 9.10 -26.28
C GLN A 423 -7.37 7.80 -26.29
N HIS A 424 -7.12 7.25 -27.47
CA HIS A 424 -6.39 5.99 -27.61
C HIS A 424 -4.93 6.12 -27.17
N ARG A 425 -4.30 7.27 -27.40
CA ARG A 425 -2.94 7.55 -26.93
C ARG A 425 -2.86 7.56 -25.40
N ALA A 426 -3.76 8.26 -24.72
CA ALA A 426 -3.83 8.29 -23.27
C ALA A 426 -4.14 6.89 -22.70
N GLN A 427 -5.07 6.16 -23.32
CA GLN A 427 -5.40 4.79 -22.91
C GLN A 427 -4.19 3.84 -23.05
N ALA A 428 -3.37 4.02 -24.08
CA ALA A 428 -2.15 3.24 -24.29
C ALA A 428 -1.14 3.46 -23.15
N GLU A 429 -0.92 4.71 -22.73
CA GLU A 429 -0.03 4.99 -21.58
C GLU A 429 -0.59 4.40 -20.28
N SER A 430 -1.91 4.44 -20.06
CA SER A 430 -2.53 3.76 -18.93
C SER A 430 -2.26 2.26 -18.92
N TYR A 431 -2.45 1.57 -20.05
CA TYR A 431 -2.16 0.14 -20.17
C TYR A 431 -0.67 -0.19 -20.01
N LEU A 432 0.20 0.66 -20.53
CA LEU A 432 1.65 0.48 -20.37
C LEU A 432 2.06 0.51 -18.91
N LEU A 433 1.55 1.48 -18.14
CA LEU A 433 1.82 1.60 -16.70
C LEU A 433 1.20 0.46 -15.86
N LEU A 434 0.20 -0.20 -16.41
CA LEU A 434 -0.35 -1.44 -15.86
C LEU A 434 0.46 -2.69 -16.23
N GLY A 435 1.49 -2.57 -17.08
CA GLY A 435 2.26 -3.70 -17.59
C GLY A 435 1.56 -4.46 -18.72
N GLN A 436 0.46 -3.93 -19.28
CA GLN A 436 -0.32 -4.54 -20.35
C GLN A 436 0.20 -4.08 -21.72
N LEU A 437 1.44 -4.46 -22.03
CA LEU A 437 2.15 -3.97 -23.22
C LEU A 437 1.43 -4.29 -24.53
N GLY A 438 0.81 -5.48 -24.65
CA GLY A 438 0.02 -5.87 -25.83
C GLY A 438 -1.18 -4.95 -26.06
N ALA A 439 -1.95 -4.67 -24.98
CA ALA A 439 -3.10 -3.77 -25.04
C ALA A 439 -2.67 -2.32 -25.35
N ALA A 440 -1.53 -1.86 -24.81
CA ALA A 440 -0.98 -0.55 -25.14
C ALA A 440 -0.64 -0.42 -26.64
N VAL A 441 -0.03 -1.45 -27.24
CA VAL A 441 0.26 -1.50 -28.68
C VAL A 441 -1.02 -1.45 -29.51
N GLU A 442 -2.06 -2.19 -29.10
CA GLU A 442 -3.37 -2.17 -29.78
C GLU A 442 -4.02 -0.78 -29.73
N GLN A 443 -4.01 -0.12 -28.59
CA GLN A 443 -4.54 1.24 -28.46
C GLN A 443 -3.78 2.23 -29.36
N LEU A 444 -2.47 2.15 -29.46
CA LEU A 444 -1.72 3.00 -30.40
C LEU A 444 -2.00 2.68 -31.87
N GLN A 445 -2.39 1.45 -32.21
CA GLN A 445 -2.86 1.12 -33.57
C GLN A 445 -4.21 1.80 -33.87
N PHE A 446 -5.13 1.84 -32.89
CA PHE A 446 -6.39 2.60 -33.03
C PHE A 446 -6.13 4.10 -33.12
N ALA A 447 -5.23 4.65 -32.31
CA ALA A 447 -4.82 6.05 -32.41
C ALA A 447 -4.29 6.39 -33.81
N ARG A 448 -3.44 5.52 -34.38
CA ARG A 448 -2.88 5.69 -35.75
C ARG A 448 -3.94 5.68 -36.84
N GLN A 449 -5.03 4.90 -36.65
CA GLN A 449 -6.14 4.81 -37.58
C GLN A 449 -7.13 5.97 -37.46
N SER A 450 -7.04 6.76 -36.41
CA SER A 450 -7.92 7.89 -36.17
C SER A 450 -7.66 9.03 -37.16
N SER A 451 -8.73 9.62 -37.71
CA SER A 451 -8.66 10.68 -38.71
C SER A 451 -8.66 12.09 -38.15
N ASP A 452 -8.78 12.25 -36.83
CA ASP A 452 -8.92 13.52 -36.13
C ASP A 452 -7.61 14.15 -35.64
N GLY A 453 -6.48 13.45 -35.86
CA GLY A 453 -5.16 13.94 -35.48
C GLY A 453 -4.46 14.75 -36.58
N ASN A 454 -3.67 15.75 -36.18
CA ASN A 454 -2.78 16.47 -37.08
C ASN A 454 -1.49 15.66 -37.37
N PHE A 455 -0.68 16.11 -38.31
CA PHE A 455 0.57 15.44 -38.71
C PHE A 455 1.54 15.22 -37.55
N PHE A 456 1.66 16.21 -36.64
CA PHE A 456 2.55 16.10 -35.50
C PHE A 456 2.10 15.03 -34.51
N GLU A 457 0.80 14.99 -34.19
CA GLU A 457 0.20 13.98 -33.31
C GLU A 457 0.32 12.57 -33.88
N GLN A 458 0.07 12.42 -35.19
CA GLN A 458 0.26 11.14 -35.90
C GLN A 458 1.73 10.68 -35.87
N SER A 459 2.68 11.59 -36.03
CA SER A 459 4.11 11.29 -35.96
C SER A 459 4.52 10.82 -34.57
N GLN A 460 3.96 11.42 -33.49
CA GLN A 460 4.19 10.99 -32.11
C GLN A 460 3.63 9.58 -31.86
N VAL A 461 2.43 9.29 -32.34
CA VAL A 461 1.81 7.96 -32.24
C VAL A 461 2.66 6.92 -32.97
N ASP A 462 3.14 7.20 -34.19
CA ASP A 462 3.99 6.28 -34.96
C ASP A 462 5.33 6.01 -34.26
N ALA A 463 5.93 7.04 -33.65
CA ALA A 463 7.18 6.88 -32.91
C ALA A 463 6.96 5.98 -31.67
N ARG A 464 5.92 6.25 -30.88
CA ARG A 464 5.58 5.49 -29.68
C ARG A 464 5.19 4.05 -30.01
N LEU A 465 4.44 3.85 -31.09
CA LEU A 465 4.05 2.51 -31.55
C LEU A 465 5.27 1.66 -31.96
N ARG A 466 6.27 2.25 -32.62
CA ARG A 466 7.52 1.55 -32.96
C ARG A 466 8.28 1.14 -31.69
N GLU A 467 8.38 2.03 -30.72
CA GLU A 467 9.03 1.77 -29.44
C GLU A 467 8.35 0.60 -28.70
N LEU A 468 7.01 0.66 -28.49
CA LEU A 468 6.31 -0.37 -27.76
C LEU A 468 6.27 -1.73 -28.49
N ARG A 469 6.25 -1.74 -29.82
CA ARG A 469 6.39 -2.98 -30.59
C ARG A 469 7.74 -3.66 -30.39
N LYS A 470 8.82 -2.86 -30.29
CA LYS A 470 10.15 -3.40 -29.99
C LYS A 470 10.17 -4.04 -28.61
N LEU A 471 9.66 -3.35 -27.58
CA LEU A 471 9.56 -3.88 -26.22
C LEU A 471 8.71 -5.16 -26.17
N LEU A 472 7.59 -5.20 -26.88
CA LEU A 472 6.73 -6.38 -26.95
C LEU A 472 7.44 -7.58 -27.59
N ALA A 473 8.21 -7.35 -28.66
CA ALA A 473 8.99 -8.40 -29.32
C ALA A 473 10.09 -8.95 -28.37
N GLU A 474 10.75 -8.07 -27.63
CA GLU A 474 11.74 -8.45 -26.62
C GLU A 474 11.10 -9.28 -25.48
N GLU A 475 9.94 -8.86 -24.96
CA GLU A 475 9.19 -9.61 -23.94
C GLU A 475 8.76 -10.99 -24.44
N MET A 476 8.29 -11.09 -25.70
CA MET A 476 7.90 -12.37 -26.30
C MET A 476 9.10 -13.30 -26.51
N LYS A 477 10.29 -12.75 -26.81
CA LYS A 477 11.53 -13.51 -26.91
C LYS A 477 11.97 -14.06 -25.55
N GLU A 478 12.00 -13.21 -24.52
CA GLU A 478 12.30 -13.61 -23.13
C GLU A 478 11.35 -14.73 -22.65
N LYS A 479 10.05 -14.63 -22.94
CA LYS A 479 9.06 -15.66 -22.59
C LYS A 479 9.32 -16.99 -23.29
N LYS A 480 9.78 -16.98 -24.55
CA LYS A 480 10.14 -18.22 -25.29
C LYS A 480 11.43 -18.85 -24.76
N GLU A 481 12.41 -18.05 -24.38
CA GLU A 481 13.69 -18.52 -23.84
C GLU A 481 13.54 -19.09 -22.41
N ASN A 482 12.62 -18.55 -21.61
CA ASN A 482 12.39 -18.98 -20.22
C ASN A 482 11.25 -20.03 -20.06
N GLY A 483 10.51 -20.35 -21.11
CA GLY A 483 9.36 -21.26 -21.12
C GLY A 483 9.55 -22.54 -21.92
N GLY A 484 10.78 -22.87 -22.34
CA GLY A 484 11.17 -24.10 -23.01
C GLY A 484 11.63 -25.18 -22.03
#